data_584fa8a96bf917bd49ed17cff8984937
#
_entry.id   584fa8a96bf917bd49ed17cff8984937
#
_cell.length_a   1.000
_cell.length_b   1.000
_cell.length_c   1.000
_cell.angle_alpha   90.00
_cell.angle_beta   90.00
_cell.angle_gamma   90.00
#
_symmetry.space_group_name_H-M   'P 1'
#
loop_
_entity.id
_entity.type
_entity.pdbx_description
1 polymer ?
#
loop_
_entity_poly.entity_id
_entity_poly.type
_entity_poly.pdbx_seq_one_letter_code
_entity_poly.pdbx_strand_id
1 'polypeptide(L)'
;MDYYKSICWSECPFCLKAKNLLIDKGLQFEYCSVDHSRNLLEYYKKIYKHDTVPMVVKLNTGSENEEFIGGYSELKELLEGT
;
A
#
# COMPACT_ATOMS: atom_id res chain seq x y z
N MET A 1 -13.50 7.57 8.45
CA MET A 1 -12.14 7.35 8.95
C MET A 1 -11.30 6.67 7.89
N ASP A 2 -10.17 7.23 7.59
CA ASP A 2 -9.30 6.70 6.54
C ASP A 2 -8.37 5.64 7.08
N TYR A 3 -8.13 4.61 6.29
CA TYR A 3 -7.06 3.67 6.58
C TYR A 3 -6.40 3.23 5.27
N TYR A 4 -5.26 2.60 5.38
CA TYR A 4 -4.44 2.26 4.24
C TYR A 4 -4.26 0.75 4.15
N LYS A 5 -4.18 0.23 2.94
CA LYS A 5 -3.85 -1.16 2.69
C LYS A 5 -2.56 -1.18 1.88
N SER A 6 -1.54 -1.86 2.40
CA SER A 6 -0.26 -1.99 1.72
C SER A 6 -0.09 -3.43 1.25
N ILE A 7 -0.01 -3.62 -0.05
CA ILE A 7 0.17 -4.92 -0.67
C ILE A 7 1.65 -5.10 -0.93
N CYS A 8 2.26 -6.07 -0.28
CA CYS A 8 3.70 -6.14 -0.16
C CYS A 8 4.26 -7.55 -0.25
N TRP A 9 5.54 -7.64 -0.51
CA TRP A 9 6.35 -8.84 -0.29
C TRP A 9 7.17 -8.63 0.99
N SER A 10 7.36 -9.70 1.74
CA SER A 10 8.09 -9.62 3.01
C SER A 10 9.56 -9.25 2.84
N GLU A 11 10.17 -9.55 1.71
CA GLU A 11 11.58 -9.26 1.45
C GLU A 11 11.82 -7.95 0.71
N CYS A 12 10.79 -7.15 0.51
CA CYS A 12 10.92 -5.90 -0.23
C CYS A 12 11.30 -4.75 0.71
N PRO A 13 12.48 -4.13 0.53
CA PRO A 13 12.89 -3.01 1.39
C PRO A 13 11.93 -1.83 1.33
N PHE A 14 11.38 -1.54 0.17
CA PHE A 14 10.43 -0.44 0.02
C PHE A 14 9.10 -0.73 0.70
N CYS A 15 8.72 -2.00 0.78
CA CYS A 15 7.53 -2.40 1.53
C CYS A 15 7.72 -2.11 3.01
N LEU A 16 8.89 -2.43 3.54
CA LEU A 16 9.20 -2.14 4.94
C LEU A 16 9.22 -0.64 5.20
N LYS A 17 9.80 0.13 4.29
CA LYS A 17 9.82 1.59 4.41
C LYS A 17 8.41 2.18 4.42
N ALA A 18 7.53 1.67 3.55
CA ALA A 18 6.14 2.12 3.52
C ALA A 18 5.43 1.81 4.83
N LYS A 19 5.63 0.61 5.35
CA LYS A 19 5.06 0.21 6.64
C LYS A 19 5.52 1.13 7.76
N ASN A 20 6.83 1.38 7.83
CA ASN A 20 7.37 2.23 8.87
C ASN A 20 6.87 3.67 8.77
N LEU A 21 6.71 4.16 7.55
CA LEU A 21 6.16 5.50 7.32
C LEU A 21 4.72 5.61 7.84
N LEU A 22 3.91 4.61 7.58
CA LEU A 22 2.53 4.58 8.07
C LEU A 22 2.49 4.54 9.60
N ILE A 23 3.39 3.77 10.23
CA ILE A 23 3.50 3.71 11.68
C ILE A 23 3.93 5.06 12.25
N ASP A 24 4.93 5.69 11.65
CA ASP A 24 5.45 6.99 12.11
C ASP A 24 4.39 8.09 12.05
N LYS A 25 3.53 8.03 11.06
CA LYS A 25 2.46 9.01 10.93
C LYS A 25 1.23 8.69 11.77
N GLY A 26 1.26 7.58 12.50
CA GLY A 26 0.15 7.19 13.37
C GLY A 26 -1.10 6.79 12.61
N LEU A 27 -0.97 6.32 11.39
CA LEU A 27 -2.11 5.97 10.54
C LEU A 27 -2.50 4.52 10.71
N GLN A 28 -3.80 4.25 10.58
CA GLN A 28 -4.28 2.88 10.59
C GLN A 28 -4.04 2.26 9.21
N PHE A 29 -3.50 1.05 9.22
CA PHE A 29 -3.23 0.36 7.96
C PHE A 29 -3.29 -1.15 8.13
N GLU A 30 -3.44 -1.82 6.99
CA GLU A 30 -3.41 -3.26 6.89
C GLU A 30 -2.22 -3.64 6.02
N TYR A 31 -1.40 -4.56 6.50
CA TYR A 31 -0.25 -5.06 5.76
C TYR A 31 -0.63 -6.38 5.11
N CYS A 32 -0.70 -6.39 3.80
CA CYS A 32 -1.11 -7.57 3.05
C CYS A 32 0.10 -8.16 2.33
N SER A 33 0.58 -9.29 2.82
CA SER A 33 1.70 -10.00 2.20
C SER A 33 1.17 -10.94 1.11
N VAL A 34 1.79 -10.88 -0.06
CA VAL A 34 1.42 -11.73 -1.18
C VAL A 34 2.50 -12.76 -1.52
N ASP A 35 3.40 -13.01 -0.59
CA ASP A 35 4.50 -13.96 -0.76
C ASP A 35 4.04 -15.37 -1.10
N HIS A 36 2.88 -15.73 -0.58
CA HIS A 36 2.36 -17.10 -0.71
C HIS A 36 1.58 -17.34 -1.98
N SER A 37 1.33 -16.29 -2.76
CA SER A 37 0.51 -16.44 -3.95
C SER A 37 0.94 -15.49 -5.04
N ARG A 38 1.64 -16.04 -6.02
CA ARG A 38 2.00 -15.28 -7.22
C ARG A 38 0.74 -14.84 -7.97
N ASN A 39 -0.29 -15.67 -7.95
CA ASN A 39 -1.55 -15.32 -8.60
C ASN A 39 -2.20 -14.10 -7.97
N LEU A 40 -2.14 -13.99 -6.66
CA LEU A 40 -2.68 -12.83 -5.95
C LEU A 40 -1.90 -11.57 -6.27
N LEU A 41 -0.57 -11.67 -6.33
CA LEU A 41 0.27 -10.54 -6.71
C LEU A 41 -0.06 -10.08 -8.13
N GLU A 42 -0.16 -11.00 -9.07
CA GLU A 42 -0.50 -10.66 -10.46
C GLU A 42 -1.88 -10.04 -10.56
N TYR A 43 -2.82 -10.53 -9.75
CA TYR A 43 -4.16 -9.98 -9.69
C TYR A 43 -4.13 -8.49 -9.28
N TYR A 44 -3.38 -8.16 -8.23
CA TYR A 44 -3.28 -6.78 -7.77
C TYR A 44 -2.54 -5.88 -8.77
N LYS A 45 -1.48 -6.39 -9.38
CA LYS A 45 -0.77 -5.64 -10.43
C LYS A 45 -1.71 -5.28 -11.58
N LYS A 46 -2.58 -6.21 -11.94
CA LYS A 46 -3.52 -6.02 -13.04
C LYS A 46 -4.62 -5.03 -12.68
N ILE A 47 -5.18 -5.14 -11.47
CA ILE A 47 -6.25 -4.25 -11.02
C ILE A 47 -5.75 -2.81 -10.96
N TYR A 48 -4.60 -2.59 -10.35
CA TYR A 48 -4.09 -1.25 -10.12
C TYR A 48 -3.15 -0.76 -11.22
N LYS A 49 -2.90 -1.61 -12.22
CA LYS A 49 -2.01 -1.28 -13.34
C LYS A 49 -0.65 -0.79 -12.86
N HIS A 50 -0.11 -1.48 -11.87
CA HIS A 50 1.13 -1.11 -11.21
C HIS A 50 2.02 -2.35 -11.11
N ASP A 51 3.25 -2.25 -11.60
CA ASP A 51 4.12 -3.41 -11.77
C ASP A 51 5.01 -3.72 -10.58
N THR A 52 5.03 -2.87 -9.58
CA THR A 52 5.95 -3.02 -8.46
C THR A 52 5.23 -3.00 -7.13
N VAL A 53 5.89 -3.52 -6.10
CA VAL A 53 5.44 -3.43 -4.72
C VAL A 53 6.32 -2.43 -3.97
N PRO A 54 5.84 -1.75 -2.92
CA PRO A 54 4.49 -1.88 -2.36
C PRO A 54 3.42 -1.25 -3.25
N MET A 55 2.20 -1.76 -3.13
CA MET A 55 1.03 -1.13 -3.74
C MET A 55 0.15 -0.64 -2.59
N VAL A 56 0.04 0.67 -2.45
CA VAL A 56 -0.66 1.29 -1.33
C VAL A 56 -2.00 1.84 -1.80
N VAL A 57 -3.04 1.48 -1.08
CA VAL A 57 -4.42 1.91 -1.38
C VAL A 57 -4.97 2.61 -0.15
N LYS A 58 -5.62 3.73 -0.36
CA LYS A 58 -6.31 4.47 0.70
C LYS A 58 -7.78 4.10 0.68
N LEU A 59 -8.30 3.72 1.84
CA LEU A 59 -9.68 3.30 2.00
C LEU A 59 -10.36 4.17 3.04
N ASN A 60 -11.66 4.40 2.84
CA ASN A 60 -12.45 5.17 3.79
C ASN A 60 -13.55 4.28 4.35
N THR A 61 -13.61 4.13 5.66
CA THR A 61 -14.55 3.23 6.31
C THR A 61 -16.01 3.65 6.17
N GLY A 62 -16.28 4.88 5.82
CA GLY A 62 -17.65 5.35 5.59
C GLY A 62 -18.07 5.30 4.13
N SER A 63 -17.23 4.78 3.25
CA SER A 63 -17.46 4.77 1.82
C SER A 63 -16.89 3.51 1.21
N GLU A 64 -17.47 3.07 0.11
CA GLU A 64 -16.92 1.94 -0.65
C GLU A 64 -15.81 2.36 -1.61
N ASN A 65 -15.47 3.62 -1.64
CA ASN A 65 -14.45 4.14 -2.54
C ASN A 65 -13.06 3.83 -2.02
N GLU A 66 -12.20 3.39 -2.94
CA GLU A 66 -10.78 3.23 -2.64
C GLU A 66 -9.97 4.08 -3.61
N GLU A 67 -8.84 4.58 -3.14
CA GLU A 67 -7.94 5.38 -3.95
C GLU A 67 -6.57 4.73 -4.00
N PHE A 68 -6.12 4.38 -5.19
CA PHE A 68 -4.79 3.82 -5.36
C PHE A 68 -3.75 4.94 -5.25
N ILE A 69 -2.87 4.82 -4.25
CA ILE A 69 -1.83 5.83 -4.02
C ILE A 69 -0.61 5.58 -4.90
N GLY A 70 -0.19 4.33 -5.00
CA GLY A 70 1.02 3.97 -5.74
C GLY A 70 2.00 3.20 -4.87
N GLY A 71 3.29 3.41 -5.10
CA GLY A 71 4.34 2.78 -4.32
C GLY A 71 4.79 3.64 -3.15
N TYR A 72 5.98 3.31 -2.64
CA TYR A 72 6.54 4.03 -1.50
C TYR A 72 6.74 5.52 -1.78
N SER A 73 7.27 5.87 -2.94
CA SER A 73 7.56 7.27 -3.28
C SER A 73 6.30 8.11 -3.28
N GLU A 74 5.24 7.59 -3.86
CA GLU A 74 3.95 8.28 -3.94
C GLU A 74 3.32 8.42 -2.56
N LEU A 75 3.44 7.38 -1.74
CA LEU A 75 2.95 7.43 -0.37
C LEU A 75 3.70 8.48 0.45
N LYS A 76 5.02 8.51 0.33
CA LYS A 76 5.86 9.47 1.03
C LYS A 76 5.48 10.91 0.64
N GLU A 77 5.31 11.16 -0.64
CA GLU A 77 4.92 12.46 -1.13
C GLU A 77 3.55 12.88 -0.57
N LEU A 78 2.62 11.96 -0.56
CA LEU A 78 1.28 12.23 -0.02
C LEU A 78 1.33 12.59 1.46
N LEU A 79 2.08 11.83 2.26
CA LEU A 79 2.07 11.96 3.71
C LEU A 79 3.00 13.05 4.23
N GLU A 80 4.08 13.33 3.51
CA GLU A 80 5.06 14.34 3.92
C GLU A 80 4.86 15.68 3.21
N GLY A 81 3.98 15.73 2.23
CA GLY A 81 3.60 16.97 1.59
C GLY A 81 4.65 17.64 0.71
N THR A 82 5.57 16.86 0.16
CA THR A 82 6.61 17.41 -0.70
C THR A 82 6.36 17.15 -2.17
#